data_40f2bcf8ad6ac867e832fc20af649c51
#
_entry.id   40f2bcf8ad6ac867e832fc20af649c51
#
_cell.length_a   1.000
_cell.length_b   1.000
_cell.length_c   1.000
_cell.angle_alpha   90.00
_cell.angle_beta   90.00
_cell.angle_gamma   90.00
#
_symmetry.space_group_name_H-M   'P 1'
#
loop_
_entity.id
_entity.type
_entity.pdbx_description
1 polymer ?
#
loop_
_entity_poly.entity_id
_entity_poly.type
_entity_poly.pdbx_seq_one_letter_code
_entity_poly.pdbx_strand_id
1 'polypeptide(L)'
;MELSAIYHRPESEYAYLYKDKKLHIRIRTKKGDIESINLHYGDPFIFMEEFYQDTKKTARITSDAIFDYWQVEVSVDFARIQYLFELKDTEGQSILYGDKGCVENSLENLHAIGNGFKLPYIHEIDACKVPDWVSNTVWYQIFPERFANGNARLNPEGTLDWDSSVTPKSDDFFGGDLQGIIDHLYYLQDLGITGLYLCPIFESTSNHKYNTTDYFEIDRHFGDKETFRELVEQAHQRGMKIMLDAVFNHIGSQSPQWQDVVKNGEESAYKDWFHIQQFPVMTEKLANKRELPYHAFGFEDYMPKLNTANPEVKDYLLKVATYWIEEFDIDAWRLDVANEIDHQFWRDFRKAVLAKKPDLYILGEVWHTAQPWLNGDEFHAVMNYPLSDSIKDYFLRGIKKTDQFIYEINGQSMYYKQQISEVMFNLLDSHDTERILWTANEDVQLVKSALAFLFLQKGTPCIYYGTELALTGGPDPDCRRCMPWERVLSDHGMLNFMKKLIKIRKHASVIISHGKYSLQEIKADVVALELKYDGQILKAIFNQSKEDYLLEKETVALASNCQELENQLVISPKGFVIFH
;
A
#
# COMPACT_ATOMS: atom_id res chain seq x y z
N MET A 1 36.26 -8.48 4.62
CA MET A 1 35.19 -7.41 4.56
C MET A 1 35.03 -6.94 3.13
N GLU A 2 33.81 -6.98 2.58
CA GLU A 2 33.48 -6.54 1.21
C GLU A 2 33.03 -5.07 1.23
N LEU A 3 33.96 -4.15 0.96
CA LEU A 3 33.73 -2.72 1.08
C LEU A 3 32.68 -2.19 0.10
N SER A 4 32.57 -2.78 -1.10
CA SER A 4 31.61 -2.36 -2.13
C SER A 4 30.15 -2.62 -1.73
N ALA A 5 29.91 -3.50 -0.76
CA ALA A 5 28.58 -3.83 -0.25
C ALA A 5 28.14 -2.94 0.92
N ILE A 6 29.06 -2.17 1.51
CA ILE A 6 28.75 -1.24 2.60
C ILE A 6 28.04 -0.03 2.01
N TYR A 7 26.82 0.26 2.50
CA TYR A 7 26.03 1.38 2.00
C TYR A 7 25.23 2.04 3.10
N HIS A 8 25.31 3.34 3.09
CA HIS A 8 24.51 4.25 3.90
C HIS A 8 24.31 5.58 3.17
N ARG A 9 23.22 6.26 3.41
CA ARG A 9 22.96 7.61 2.89
C ARG A 9 22.12 8.40 3.90
N PRO A 10 22.61 9.59 4.36
CA PRO A 10 21.81 10.50 5.18
C PRO A 10 20.55 10.99 4.45
N GLU A 11 19.54 11.42 5.21
CA GLU A 11 18.29 12.01 4.69
C GLU A 11 17.53 11.13 3.68
N SER A 12 17.55 9.84 3.94
CA SER A 12 16.87 8.83 3.12
C SER A 12 16.20 7.79 4.02
N GLU A 13 15.80 6.64 3.46
CA GLU A 13 15.34 5.47 4.22
C GLU A 13 16.43 4.89 5.13
N TYR A 14 17.69 5.33 4.98
CA TYR A 14 18.81 4.92 5.82
C TYR A 14 19.09 5.83 7.00
N ALA A 15 18.66 7.10 6.98
CA ALA A 15 18.76 7.98 8.14
C ALA A 15 17.64 9.01 8.13
N TYR A 16 16.72 8.91 9.08
CA TYR A 16 15.51 9.73 9.13
C TYR A 16 14.97 9.88 10.55
N LEU A 17 14.22 10.97 10.76
CA LEU A 17 13.41 11.15 11.97
C LEU A 17 12.21 10.20 11.93
N TYR A 18 12.11 9.33 12.95
CA TYR A 18 11.02 8.37 13.05
C TYR A 18 9.86 8.93 13.90
N LYS A 19 10.09 9.17 15.18
CA LYS A 19 9.11 9.73 16.15
C LYS A 19 9.86 10.49 17.26
N ASP A 20 9.26 11.53 17.83
CA ASP A 20 9.68 12.19 19.07
C ASP A 20 11.19 12.37 19.25
N LYS A 21 11.86 13.02 18.31
CA LYS A 21 13.33 13.20 18.28
C LYS A 21 14.15 11.92 18.19
N LYS A 22 13.53 10.79 17.86
CA LYS A 22 14.22 9.52 17.62
C LYS A 22 14.58 9.38 16.15
N LEU A 23 15.85 9.16 15.89
CA LEU A 23 16.40 8.90 14.57
C LEU A 23 16.60 7.41 14.39
N HIS A 24 16.15 6.88 13.26
CA HIS A 24 16.58 5.59 12.76
C HIS A 24 17.78 5.80 11.84
N ILE A 25 18.88 5.13 12.14
CA ILE A 25 20.09 5.11 11.33
C ILE A 25 20.35 3.67 10.92
N ARG A 26 20.37 3.40 9.59
CA ARG A 26 20.53 2.09 8.98
C ARG A 26 21.84 2.04 8.20
N ILE A 27 22.41 0.84 8.08
CA ILE A 27 23.53 0.56 7.20
C ILE A 27 23.32 -0.83 6.59
N ARG A 28 23.72 -1.02 5.34
CA ARG A 28 23.69 -2.28 4.62
C ARG A 28 25.11 -2.79 4.41
N THR A 29 25.29 -4.10 4.60
CA THR A 29 26.57 -4.80 4.40
C THR A 29 26.36 -6.10 3.64
N LYS A 30 27.41 -6.73 3.11
CA LYS A 30 27.31 -8.08 2.55
C LYS A 30 26.86 -9.05 3.62
N LYS A 31 25.98 -9.97 3.26
CA LYS A 31 25.43 -10.99 4.16
C LYS A 31 26.53 -11.86 4.77
N GLY A 32 26.53 -11.93 6.08
CA GLY A 32 27.45 -12.76 6.87
C GLY A 32 28.89 -12.27 6.95
N ASP A 33 29.19 -11.06 6.44
CA ASP A 33 30.55 -10.51 6.37
C ASP A 33 30.95 -9.74 7.64
N ILE A 34 29.99 -9.13 8.31
CA ILE A 34 30.21 -8.26 9.46
C ILE A 34 29.74 -8.95 10.77
N GLU A 35 30.62 -8.95 11.77
CA GLU A 35 30.34 -9.48 13.11
C GLU A 35 29.58 -8.45 13.96
N SER A 36 30.02 -7.19 13.93
CA SER A 36 29.43 -6.12 14.75
C SER A 36 29.62 -4.74 14.12
N ILE A 37 28.68 -3.85 14.43
CA ILE A 37 28.74 -2.44 14.02
C ILE A 37 28.41 -1.58 15.25
N ASN A 38 29.26 -0.57 15.50
CA ASN A 38 29.00 0.50 16.45
C ASN A 38 28.75 1.78 15.70
N LEU A 39 27.78 2.57 16.16
CA LEU A 39 27.57 3.96 15.73
C LEU A 39 28.21 4.87 16.76
N HIS A 40 29.19 5.65 16.34
CA HIS A 40 29.73 6.78 17.11
C HIS A 40 28.97 8.04 16.69
N TYR A 41 28.40 8.77 17.65
CA TYR A 41 27.55 9.93 17.33
C TYR A 41 27.62 11.03 18.38
N GLY A 42 27.26 12.25 17.98
CA GLY A 42 27.20 13.39 18.88
C GLY A 42 26.82 14.68 18.18
N ASP A 43 26.78 15.77 18.93
CA ASP A 43 26.53 17.10 18.39
C ASP A 43 27.79 17.64 17.68
N PRO A 44 27.70 18.04 16.41
CA PRO A 44 28.88 18.52 15.66
C PRO A 44 29.51 19.80 16.20
N PHE A 45 28.80 20.60 17.01
CA PHE A 45 29.35 21.84 17.56
C PHE A 45 30.15 21.64 18.84
N ILE A 46 29.95 20.54 19.56
CA ILE A 46 30.79 20.17 20.70
C ILE A 46 31.82 19.09 20.35
N PHE A 47 31.91 18.69 19.09
CA PHE A 47 32.82 17.66 18.61
C PHE A 47 34.29 17.94 18.93
N MET A 48 34.73 19.21 18.90
CA MET A 48 36.12 19.58 19.20
C MET A 48 36.47 19.45 20.67
N GLU A 49 35.49 19.41 21.58
CA GLU A 49 35.68 19.26 23.01
C GLU A 49 35.62 17.80 23.45
N GLU A 50 34.62 17.08 22.95
CA GLU A 50 34.31 15.72 23.38
C GLU A 50 34.28 14.70 22.22
N PHE A 51 34.59 15.11 20.99
CA PHE A 51 34.45 14.33 19.76
C PHE A 51 33.04 13.70 19.65
N TYR A 52 32.94 12.37 19.62
CA TYR A 52 31.66 11.67 19.68
C TYR A 52 31.27 11.44 21.14
N GLN A 53 30.17 12.03 21.56
CA GLN A 53 29.71 11.99 22.95
C GLN A 53 29.13 10.63 23.33
N ASP A 54 28.73 9.81 22.34
CA ASP A 54 28.14 8.53 22.61
C ASP A 54 28.49 7.47 21.55
N THR A 55 28.40 6.22 21.95
CA THR A 55 28.59 5.05 21.07
C THR A 55 27.49 4.04 21.32
N LYS A 56 26.80 3.61 20.27
CA LYS A 56 25.72 2.66 20.37
C LYS A 56 25.88 1.49 19.39
N LYS A 57 25.71 0.27 19.91
CA LYS A 57 25.76 -0.94 19.08
C LYS A 57 24.53 -0.98 18.17
N THR A 58 24.75 -1.21 16.87
CA THR A 58 23.67 -1.45 15.92
C THR A 58 23.19 -2.91 15.98
N ALA A 59 21.91 -3.12 15.75
CA ALA A 59 21.34 -4.47 15.66
C ALA A 59 21.14 -4.86 14.18
N ARG A 60 21.53 -6.09 13.83
CA ARG A 60 21.09 -6.67 12.56
C ARG A 60 19.59 -6.95 12.67
N ILE A 61 18.81 -6.27 11.83
CA ILE A 61 17.35 -6.33 11.89
C ILE A 61 16.76 -7.34 10.92
N THR A 62 17.41 -7.52 9.74
CA THR A 62 16.98 -8.49 8.74
C THR A 62 18.12 -8.77 7.75
N SER A 63 17.90 -9.77 6.87
CA SER A 63 18.80 -10.11 5.78
C SER A 63 18.00 -10.52 4.56
N ASP A 64 18.42 -10.04 3.38
CA ASP A 64 17.94 -10.57 2.11
C ASP A 64 18.90 -11.64 1.53
N ALA A 65 18.82 -11.93 0.24
CA ALA A 65 19.69 -12.93 -0.39
C ALA A 65 21.17 -12.51 -0.43
N ILE A 66 21.46 -11.21 -0.43
CA ILE A 66 22.80 -10.64 -0.70
C ILE A 66 23.30 -9.84 0.49
N PHE A 67 22.43 -9.15 1.22
CA PHE A 67 22.78 -8.14 2.21
C PHE A 67 22.24 -8.44 3.59
N ASP A 68 22.99 -7.99 4.62
CA ASP A 68 22.53 -7.78 5.98
C ASP A 68 22.17 -6.31 6.18
N TYR A 69 21.05 -6.06 6.87
CA TYR A 69 20.59 -4.71 7.21
C TYR A 69 20.66 -4.51 8.71
N TRP A 70 21.32 -3.42 9.10
CA TRP A 70 21.56 -3.05 10.48
C TRP A 70 20.87 -1.73 10.78
N GLN A 71 20.32 -1.60 11.99
CA GLN A 71 19.66 -0.38 12.42
C GLN A 71 19.96 -0.09 13.88
N VAL A 72 20.04 1.20 14.19
CA VAL A 72 20.07 1.74 15.54
C VAL A 72 19.10 2.90 15.64
N GLU A 73 18.42 3.03 16.78
CA GLU A 73 17.63 4.19 17.15
C GLU A 73 18.46 5.06 18.10
N VAL A 74 18.61 6.34 17.79
CA VAL A 74 19.30 7.34 18.62
C VAL A 74 18.41 8.55 18.87
N SER A 75 18.59 9.22 20.00
CA SER A 75 17.93 10.48 20.32
C SER A 75 18.97 11.60 20.33
N VAL A 76 18.57 12.81 19.94
CA VAL A 76 19.43 14.00 19.89
C VAL A 76 18.75 15.18 20.55
N ASP A 77 19.49 15.89 21.41
CA ASP A 77 18.92 17.00 22.19
C ASP A 77 18.66 18.25 21.34
N PHE A 78 19.56 18.54 20.39
CA PHE A 78 19.55 19.78 19.59
C PHE A 78 19.09 19.58 18.14
N ALA A 79 18.38 18.50 17.82
CA ALA A 79 17.86 18.18 16.47
C ALA A 79 18.96 18.21 15.37
N ARG A 80 20.20 17.92 15.70
CA ARG A 80 21.34 17.80 14.81
C ARG A 80 22.27 16.70 15.29
N ILE A 81 22.99 16.04 14.37
CA ILE A 81 23.86 14.92 14.69
C ILE A 81 25.01 14.83 13.68
N GLN A 82 26.19 14.49 14.19
CA GLN A 82 27.30 13.95 13.42
C GLN A 82 27.54 12.50 13.85
N TYR A 83 27.79 11.61 12.92
CA TYR A 83 27.99 10.19 13.22
C TYR A 83 28.84 9.49 12.19
N LEU A 84 29.45 8.37 12.57
CA LEU A 84 30.08 7.41 11.68
C LEU A 84 29.91 5.99 12.23
N PHE A 85 30.16 5.01 11.39
CA PHE A 85 30.08 3.60 11.75
C PHE A 85 31.49 3.03 11.93
N GLU A 86 31.68 2.27 12.99
CA GLU A 86 32.79 1.36 13.18
C GLU A 86 32.29 -0.04 12.86
N LEU A 87 32.86 -0.68 11.83
CA LEU A 87 32.51 -2.02 11.39
C LEU A 87 33.65 -2.98 11.75
N LYS A 88 33.30 -4.12 12.34
CA LYS A 88 34.22 -5.21 12.59
C LYS A 88 33.73 -6.45 11.85
N ASP A 89 34.61 -7.06 11.03
CA ASP A 89 34.29 -8.27 10.31
C ASP A 89 34.52 -9.55 11.15
N THR A 90 34.15 -10.70 10.58
CA THR A 90 34.30 -12.02 11.20
C THR A 90 35.76 -12.47 11.36
N GLU A 91 36.72 -11.81 10.69
CA GLU A 91 38.16 -12.08 10.80
C GLU A 91 38.84 -11.17 11.82
N GLY A 92 38.09 -10.22 12.40
CA GLY A 92 38.59 -9.29 13.41
C GLY A 92 39.17 -7.98 12.84
N GLN A 93 39.10 -7.77 11.52
CA GLN A 93 39.49 -6.48 10.92
C GLN A 93 38.43 -5.43 11.24
N SER A 94 38.87 -4.20 11.52
CA SER A 94 38.01 -3.09 11.84
C SER A 94 38.31 -1.87 10.97
N ILE A 95 37.21 -1.23 10.50
CA ILE A 95 37.26 0.03 9.72
C ILE A 95 36.27 1.04 10.25
N LEU A 96 36.48 2.31 9.90
CA LEU A 96 35.48 3.35 10.06
C LEU A 96 34.84 3.65 8.70
N TYR A 97 33.52 3.86 8.68
CA TYR A 97 32.75 4.25 7.50
C TYR A 97 31.95 5.52 7.76
N GLY A 98 32.21 6.53 6.97
CA GLY A 98 31.59 7.84 7.08
C GLY A 98 31.46 8.54 5.72
N ASP A 99 31.30 9.85 5.72
CA ASP A 99 31.01 10.67 4.53
C ASP A 99 32.09 10.56 3.44
N LYS A 100 33.34 10.33 3.83
CA LYS A 100 34.48 10.10 2.91
C LYS A 100 34.65 8.63 2.51
N GLY A 101 33.72 7.75 2.86
CA GLY A 101 33.81 6.31 2.62
C GLY A 101 34.50 5.55 3.75
N CYS A 102 35.14 4.41 3.40
CA CYS A 102 35.83 3.54 4.35
C CYS A 102 37.26 4.03 4.58
N VAL A 103 37.64 4.16 5.85
CA VAL A 103 39.01 4.54 6.28
C VAL A 103 39.47 3.58 7.38
N GLU A 104 40.79 3.56 7.65
CA GLU A 104 41.41 2.79 8.73
C GLU A 104 40.78 3.18 10.09
N ASN A 105 40.51 2.19 10.95
CA ASN A 105 40.08 2.44 12.31
C ASN A 105 41.27 2.92 13.15
N SER A 106 41.43 4.25 13.21
CA SER A 106 42.45 4.93 13.98
C SER A 106 41.83 6.13 14.71
N LEU A 107 42.46 6.56 15.82
CA LEU A 107 42.04 7.76 16.54
C LEU A 107 42.09 9.00 15.67
N GLU A 108 43.09 9.12 14.76
CA GLU A 108 43.20 10.23 13.83
C GLU A 108 41.97 10.30 12.92
N ASN A 109 41.57 9.17 12.33
CA ASN A 109 40.38 9.10 11.45
C ASN A 109 39.07 9.26 12.22
N LEU A 110 38.98 8.72 13.44
CA LEU A 110 37.81 8.89 14.30
C LEU A 110 37.60 10.36 14.68
N HIS A 111 38.70 11.09 14.94
CA HIS A 111 38.66 12.49 15.33
C HIS A 111 38.68 13.46 14.13
N ALA A 112 38.78 12.97 12.91
CA ALA A 112 38.73 13.81 11.72
C ALA A 112 37.31 14.31 11.44
N ILE A 113 37.07 15.59 11.70
CA ILE A 113 35.76 16.25 11.65
C ILE A 113 35.02 16.07 10.31
N GLY A 114 35.76 15.88 9.23
CA GLY A 114 35.24 15.68 7.87
C GLY A 114 34.88 14.22 7.54
N ASN A 115 35.15 13.26 8.42
CA ASN A 115 34.86 11.85 8.14
C ASN A 115 33.42 11.46 8.51
N GLY A 116 32.77 12.14 9.46
CA GLY A 116 31.43 11.79 9.89
C GLY A 116 30.33 12.24 8.93
N PHE A 117 29.33 11.42 8.76
CA PHE A 117 28.03 11.83 8.19
C PHE A 117 27.39 12.90 9.07
N LYS A 118 26.57 13.76 8.47
CA LYS A 118 25.90 14.84 9.20
C LYS A 118 24.43 14.91 8.80
N LEU A 119 23.59 15.11 9.82
CA LEU A 119 22.27 15.70 9.68
C LEU A 119 22.37 17.06 10.38
N PRO A 120 22.59 18.16 9.62
CA PRO A 120 23.00 19.46 10.20
C PRO A 120 21.89 20.08 11.03
N TYR A 121 20.64 19.87 10.68
CA TYR A 121 19.47 20.17 11.49
C TYR A 121 18.28 19.33 11.04
N ILE A 122 17.55 18.76 11.99
CA ILE A 122 16.39 17.90 11.73
C ILE A 122 15.14 18.69 12.05
N HIS A 123 14.51 19.26 11.02
CA HIS A 123 13.26 19.98 11.16
C HIS A 123 12.10 19.01 11.31
N GLU A 124 11.23 19.26 12.28
CA GLU A 124 10.03 18.46 12.46
C GLU A 124 9.07 18.54 11.24
N ILE A 125 9.14 19.65 10.50
CA ILE A 125 8.33 19.83 9.27
C ILE A 125 8.79 18.88 8.15
N ASP A 126 10.07 18.48 8.15
CA ASP A 126 10.65 17.56 7.16
C ASP A 126 10.45 16.08 7.57
N ALA A 127 9.91 15.84 8.77
CA ALA A 127 9.56 14.49 9.18
C ALA A 127 8.44 13.92 8.32
N CYS A 128 8.61 12.67 7.90
CA CYS A 128 7.57 11.96 7.16
C CYS A 128 6.40 11.62 8.11
N LYS A 129 5.41 12.51 8.17
CA LYS A 129 4.20 12.34 9.01
C LYS A 129 3.17 11.51 8.24
N VAL A 130 2.58 10.55 8.94
CA VAL A 130 1.49 9.71 8.45
C VAL A 130 0.33 9.77 9.43
N PRO A 131 -0.94 9.65 8.99
CA PRO A 131 -2.06 9.67 9.91
C PRO A 131 -2.08 8.43 10.82
N ASP A 132 -2.20 8.61 12.12
CA ASP A 132 -2.13 7.53 13.12
C ASP A 132 -3.24 6.48 12.96
N TRP A 133 -4.43 6.90 12.50
CA TRP A 133 -5.59 6.03 12.36
C TRP A 133 -5.43 4.97 11.27
N VAL A 134 -4.57 5.19 10.25
CA VAL A 134 -4.44 4.32 9.08
C VAL A 134 -3.94 2.92 9.44
N SER A 135 -2.94 2.81 10.33
CA SER A 135 -2.37 1.51 10.73
C SER A 135 -3.38 0.57 11.40
N ASN A 136 -4.46 1.13 11.95
CA ASN A 136 -5.55 0.39 12.61
C ASN A 136 -6.74 0.12 11.68
N THR A 137 -6.67 0.56 10.43
CA THR A 137 -7.77 0.40 9.47
C THR A 137 -7.68 -0.94 8.75
N VAL A 138 -8.83 -1.56 8.56
CA VAL A 138 -9.04 -2.67 7.62
C VAL A 138 -9.94 -2.15 6.53
N TRP A 139 -9.37 -2.02 5.33
CA TRP A 139 -10.04 -1.49 4.16
C TRP A 139 -10.87 -2.54 3.45
N TYR A 140 -11.95 -2.08 2.82
CA TYR A 140 -12.78 -2.88 1.93
C TYR A 140 -12.98 -2.11 0.63
N GLN A 141 -12.44 -2.65 -0.47
CA GLN A 141 -12.55 -2.03 -1.79
C GLN A 141 -13.88 -2.41 -2.43
N ILE A 142 -14.63 -1.42 -2.86
CA ILE A 142 -15.93 -1.55 -3.53
C ILE A 142 -15.83 -1.05 -4.97
N PHE A 143 -16.25 -1.90 -5.92
CA PHE A 143 -16.61 -1.48 -7.26
C PHE A 143 -18.12 -1.22 -7.28
N PRO A 144 -18.59 0.05 -7.21
CA PRO A 144 -20.00 0.35 -6.87
C PRO A 144 -21.00 -0.32 -7.78
N GLU A 145 -20.73 -0.34 -9.08
CA GLU A 145 -21.60 -0.93 -10.10
C GLU A 145 -21.85 -2.44 -9.92
N ARG A 146 -20.98 -3.14 -9.17
CA ARG A 146 -21.03 -4.60 -8.96
C ARG A 146 -21.21 -5.00 -7.49
N PHE A 147 -21.44 -4.04 -6.60
CA PHE A 147 -21.56 -4.34 -5.17
C PHE A 147 -23.01 -4.64 -4.75
N ALA A 148 -23.94 -3.72 -4.98
CA ALA A 148 -25.37 -3.92 -4.71
C ALA A 148 -26.23 -2.89 -5.45
N ASN A 149 -27.36 -3.34 -6.02
CA ASN A 149 -28.37 -2.48 -6.64
C ASN A 149 -29.43 -2.10 -5.58
N GLY A 150 -29.32 -0.90 -5.02
CA GLY A 150 -30.21 -0.39 -3.98
C GLY A 150 -31.39 0.39 -4.55
N ASN A 151 -31.24 1.01 -5.73
CA ASN A 151 -32.28 1.83 -6.37
C ASN A 151 -32.38 1.55 -7.87
N ALA A 152 -33.15 0.54 -8.23
CA ALA A 152 -33.35 0.12 -9.61
C ALA A 152 -33.90 1.22 -10.56
N ARG A 153 -34.33 2.38 -10.03
CA ARG A 153 -34.76 3.53 -10.86
C ARG A 153 -33.56 4.26 -11.48
N LEU A 154 -32.36 4.07 -10.96
CA LEU A 154 -31.12 4.65 -11.45
C LEU A 154 -30.48 3.80 -12.55
N ASN A 155 -30.94 2.58 -12.75
CA ASN A 155 -30.37 1.65 -13.72
C ASN A 155 -30.35 2.23 -15.14
N PRO A 156 -29.20 2.20 -15.85
CA PRO A 156 -29.18 2.54 -17.26
C PRO A 156 -30.01 1.55 -18.10
N GLU A 157 -30.41 1.98 -19.29
CA GLU A 157 -31.09 1.10 -20.23
C GLU A 157 -30.18 -0.10 -20.59
N GLY A 158 -30.74 -1.31 -20.59
CA GLY A 158 -29.99 -2.53 -20.87
C GLY A 158 -29.25 -3.14 -19.67
N THR A 159 -29.52 -2.66 -18.45
CA THR A 159 -29.01 -3.28 -17.21
C THR A 159 -29.38 -4.75 -17.15
N LEU A 160 -28.37 -5.60 -16.89
CA LEU A 160 -28.53 -7.05 -16.76
C LEU A 160 -29.04 -7.43 -15.36
N ASP A 161 -29.61 -8.63 -15.27
CA ASP A 161 -30.00 -9.22 -13.98
C ASP A 161 -28.78 -9.44 -13.09
N TRP A 162 -28.96 -9.24 -11.79
CA TRP A 162 -27.89 -9.43 -10.79
C TRP A 162 -27.55 -10.90 -10.62
N ASP A 163 -26.39 -11.32 -11.15
CA ASP A 163 -25.93 -12.71 -11.10
C ASP A 163 -24.39 -12.77 -10.95
N SER A 164 -23.93 -13.31 -9.82
CA SER A 164 -22.51 -13.46 -9.50
C SER A 164 -21.81 -14.57 -10.30
N SER A 165 -22.55 -15.44 -10.95
CA SER A 165 -22.02 -16.55 -11.78
C SER A 165 -21.68 -16.12 -13.21
N VAL A 166 -22.23 -15.00 -13.66
CA VAL A 166 -22.00 -14.47 -15.00
C VAL A 166 -20.63 -13.81 -15.10
N THR A 167 -19.86 -14.16 -16.14
CA THR A 167 -18.67 -13.42 -16.53
C THR A 167 -19.10 -12.14 -17.25
N PRO A 168 -18.87 -10.95 -16.67
CA PRO A 168 -19.30 -9.69 -17.27
C PRO A 168 -18.43 -9.33 -18.48
N LYS A 169 -19.01 -8.59 -19.42
CA LYS A 169 -18.27 -7.88 -20.46
C LYS A 169 -17.85 -6.49 -19.94
N SER A 170 -16.93 -5.87 -20.65
CA SER A 170 -16.40 -4.53 -20.29
C SER A 170 -17.45 -3.42 -20.28
N ASP A 171 -18.54 -3.58 -21.07
CA ASP A 171 -19.63 -2.62 -21.23
C ASP A 171 -20.94 -3.00 -20.53
N ASP A 172 -20.97 -4.15 -19.83
CA ASP A 172 -22.16 -4.61 -19.09
C ASP A 172 -22.43 -3.75 -17.85
N PHE A 173 -23.71 -3.45 -17.61
CA PHE A 173 -24.20 -2.82 -16.39
C PHE A 173 -25.11 -3.78 -15.62
N PHE A 174 -24.96 -3.78 -14.27
CA PHE A 174 -25.79 -4.56 -13.35
C PHE A 174 -26.53 -3.67 -12.32
N GLY A 175 -26.28 -2.36 -12.38
CA GLY A 175 -27.05 -1.36 -11.65
C GLY A 175 -26.67 -1.20 -10.18
N GLY A 176 -25.47 -1.60 -9.76
CA GLY A 176 -24.98 -1.27 -8.42
C GLY A 176 -24.85 0.24 -8.23
N ASP A 177 -25.15 0.72 -7.02
CA ASP A 177 -25.26 2.14 -6.71
C ASP A 177 -24.86 2.48 -5.25
N LEU A 178 -24.86 3.78 -4.89
CA LEU A 178 -24.51 4.24 -3.54
C LEU A 178 -25.56 3.81 -2.50
N GLN A 179 -26.85 3.74 -2.88
CA GLN A 179 -27.89 3.24 -1.99
C GLN A 179 -27.65 1.78 -1.61
N GLY A 180 -27.24 0.95 -2.59
CA GLY A 180 -26.88 -0.44 -2.32
C GLY A 180 -25.70 -0.56 -1.34
N ILE A 181 -24.74 0.37 -1.36
CA ILE A 181 -23.65 0.40 -0.37
C ILE A 181 -24.20 0.79 1.01
N ILE A 182 -25.06 1.81 1.10
CA ILE A 182 -25.69 2.25 2.35
C ILE A 182 -26.46 1.08 2.99
N ASP A 183 -27.28 0.37 2.22
CA ASP A 183 -28.09 -0.75 2.67
C ASP A 183 -27.26 -1.91 3.26
N HIS A 184 -25.98 -2.01 2.87
CA HIS A 184 -25.07 -3.06 3.32
C HIS A 184 -23.98 -2.59 4.31
N LEU A 185 -24.04 -1.36 4.83
CA LEU A 185 -23.08 -0.88 5.83
C LEU A 185 -23.09 -1.73 7.12
N TYR A 186 -24.24 -2.28 7.50
CA TYR A 186 -24.30 -3.19 8.65
C TYR A 186 -23.52 -4.49 8.41
N TYR A 187 -23.61 -5.06 7.21
CA TYR A 187 -22.81 -6.24 6.83
C TYR A 187 -21.31 -5.95 6.93
N LEU A 188 -20.87 -4.81 6.42
CA LEU A 188 -19.45 -4.40 6.47
C LEU A 188 -18.97 -4.16 7.92
N GLN A 189 -19.83 -3.56 8.75
CA GLN A 189 -19.55 -3.39 10.18
C GLN A 189 -19.44 -4.74 10.91
N ASP A 190 -20.33 -5.68 10.64
CA ASP A 190 -20.35 -7.03 11.23
C ASP A 190 -19.14 -7.87 10.75
N LEU A 191 -18.69 -7.67 9.52
CA LEU A 191 -17.42 -8.21 9.00
C LEU A 191 -16.21 -7.65 9.75
N GLY A 192 -16.31 -6.44 10.29
CA GLY A 192 -15.25 -5.76 11.05
C GLY A 192 -14.48 -4.71 10.26
N ILE A 193 -15.01 -4.29 9.11
CA ILE A 193 -14.41 -3.25 8.25
C ILE A 193 -14.41 -1.89 8.96
N THR A 194 -13.35 -1.11 8.75
CA THR A 194 -13.19 0.23 9.33
C THR A 194 -12.78 1.29 8.30
N GLY A 195 -12.69 0.92 7.02
CA GLY A 195 -12.48 1.85 5.92
C GLY A 195 -13.07 1.31 4.62
N LEU A 196 -13.74 2.17 3.87
CA LEU A 196 -14.28 1.87 2.54
C LEU A 196 -13.44 2.59 1.49
N TYR A 197 -12.91 1.86 0.53
CA TYR A 197 -12.31 2.40 -0.68
C TYR A 197 -13.28 2.19 -1.83
N LEU A 198 -13.81 3.29 -2.35
CA LEU A 198 -14.73 3.30 -3.48
C LEU A 198 -13.93 3.53 -4.77
N CYS A 199 -14.02 2.59 -5.74
CA CYS A 199 -13.64 2.89 -7.11
C CYS A 199 -14.41 4.13 -7.60
N PRO A 200 -13.99 4.80 -8.71
CA PRO A 200 -14.53 6.12 -9.07
C PRO A 200 -16.06 6.19 -9.07
N ILE A 201 -16.59 7.30 -8.56
CA ILE A 201 -18.04 7.53 -8.41
C ILE A 201 -18.53 8.75 -9.21
N PHE A 202 -17.63 9.45 -9.90
CA PHE A 202 -17.93 10.69 -10.61
C PHE A 202 -18.63 10.42 -11.94
N GLU A 203 -19.33 11.44 -12.46
CA GLU A 203 -20.06 11.35 -13.73
C GLU A 203 -19.17 10.84 -14.86
N SER A 204 -19.62 9.79 -15.55
CA SER A 204 -18.87 9.09 -16.58
C SER A 204 -19.78 8.26 -17.48
N THR A 205 -19.30 7.90 -18.65
CA THR A 205 -20.06 7.09 -19.61
C THR A 205 -19.89 5.58 -19.43
N SER A 206 -18.88 5.13 -18.69
CA SER A 206 -18.60 3.71 -18.46
C SER A 206 -19.16 3.18 -17.12
N ASN A 207 -19.19 1.88 -16.97
CA ASN A 207 -19.53 1.23 -15.70
C ASN A 207 -18.44 1.41 -14.62
N HIS A 208 -17.16 1.50 -15.03
CA HIS A 208 -15.99 1.64 -14.16
C HIS A 208 -15.66 3.07 -13.74
N LYS A 209 -16.20 4.08 -14.44
CA LYS A 209 -16.06 5.53 -14.17
C LYS A 209 -14.64 6.11 -14.28
N TYR A 210 -13.63 5.36 -14.73
CA TYR A 210 -12.27 5.87 -14.92
C TYR A 210 -12.15 6.88 -16.08
N ASN A 211 -13.13 6.98 -16.99
CA ASN A 211 -13.23 8.01 -18.00
C ASN A 211 -14.18 9.15 -17.54
N THR A 212 -13.85 9.75 -16.40
CA THR A 212 -14.61 10.82 -15.75
C THR A 212 -14.89 11.99 -16.71
N THR A 213 -16.13 12.46 -16.74
CA THR A 213 -16.55 13.62 -17.56
C THR A 213 -16.82 14.86 -16.74
N ASP A 214 -17.23 14.71 -15.48
CA ASP A 214 -17.36 15.79 -14.49
C ASP A 214 -16.94 15.29 -13.10
N TYR A 215 -15.88 15.89 -12.55
CA TYR A 215 -15.36 15.52 -11.23
C TYR A 215 -16.14 16.12 -10.05
N PHE A 216 -17.05 17.07 -10.31
CA PHE A 216 -17.84 17.70 -9.25
C PHE A 216 -19.22 17.08 -9.10
N GLU A 217 -19.61 16.15 -9.98
CA GLU A 217 -20.90 15.47 -9.93
C GLU A 217 -20.75 13.98 -9.67
N ILE A 218 -21.67 13.42 -8.87
CA ILE A 218 -21.83 11.96 -8.72
C ILE A 218 -22.46 11.44 -10.01
N ASP A 219 -22.00 10.29 -10.48
CA ASP A 219 -22.62 9.65 -11.64
C ASP A 219 -24.10 9.38 -11.38
N ARG A 220 -24.94 9.77 -12.33
CA ARG A 220 -26.40 9.69 -12.25
C ARG A 220 -26.94 8.27 -12.00
N HIS A 221 -26.16 7.24 -12.37
CA HIS A 221 -26.52 5.84 -12.15
C HIS A 221 -26.11 5.35 -10.77
N PHE A 222 -25.31 6.12 -10.04
CA PHE A 222 -24.93 5.83 -8.66
C PHE A 222 -25.76 6.60 -7.63
N GLY A 223 -26.41 7.69 -8.03
CA GLY A 223 -27.19 8.55 -7.15
C GLY A 223 -26.86 10.02 -7.32
N ASP A 224 -26.86 10.74 -6.23
CA ASP A 224 -26.60 12.17 -6.15
C ASP A 224 -25.73 12.53 -4.94
N LYS A 225 -25.43 13.81 -4.77
CA LYS A 225 -24.61 14.33 -3.68
C LYS A 225 -25.25 14.10 -2.29
N GLU A 226 -26.56 14.13 -2.20
CA GLU A 226 -27.31 13.83 -0.97
C GLU A 226 -27.16 12.37 -0.57
N THR A 227 -27.30 11.45 -1.50
CA THR A 227 -27.06 10.01 -1.29
C THR A 227 -25.61 9.75 -0.87
N PHE A 228 -24.64 10.44 -1.49
CA PHE A 228 -23.23 10.32 -1.09
C PHE A 228 -22.97 10.88 0.32
N ARG A 229 -23.57 12.02 0.66
CA ARG A 229 -23.50 12.60 2.01
C ARG A 229 -24.05 11.62 3.05
N GLU A 230 -25.20 11.02 2.77
CA GLU A 230 -25.80 10.00 3.62
C GLU A 230 -24.87 8.79 3.82
N LEU A 231 -24.23 8.31 2.73
CA LEU A 231 -23.25 7.23 2.81
C LEU A 231 -22.09 7.58 3.74
N VAL A 232 -21.49 8.76 3.59
CA VAL A 232 -20.36 9.21 4.42
C VAL A 232 -20.77 9.33 5.88
N GLU A 233 -21.89 9.99 6.17
CA GLU A 233 -22.41 10.16 7.53
C GLU A 233 -22.70 8.82 8.20
N GLN A 234 -23.36 7.89 7.50
CA GLN A 234 -23.68 6.57 8.03
C GLN A 234 -22.43 5.69 8.21
N ALA A 235 -21.44 5.81 7.34
CA ALA A 235 -20.15 5.13 7.48
C ALA A 235 -19.38 5.66 8.70
N HIS A 236 -19.28 6.97 8.86
CA HIS A 236 -18.62 7.62 10.01
C HIS A 236 -19.30 7.25 11.34
N GLN A 237 -20.63 7.22 11.40
CA GLN A 237 -21.38 6.76 12.59
C GLN A 237 -21.05 5.33 13.00
N ARG A 238 -20.59 4.50 12.05
CA ARG A 238 -20.15 3.11 12.28
C ARG A 238 -18.63 2.99 12.48
N GLY A 239 -17.92 4.12 12.53
CA GLY A 239 -16.46 4.16 12.69
C GLY A 239 -15.68 3.76 11.43
N MET A 240 -16.30 3.85 10.24
CA MET A 240 -15.66 3.58 8.97
C MET A 240 -15.16 4.87 8.33
N LYS A 241 -13.96 4.84 7.76
CA LYS A 241 -13.34 5.90 6.96
C LYS A 241 -13.74 5.76 5.50
N ILE A 242 -13.77 6.87 4.76
CA ILE A 242 -14.11 6.90 3.32
C ILE A 242 -12.91 7.34 2.50
N MET A 243 -12.51 6.51 1.52
CA MET A 243 -11.52 6.79 0.51
C MET A 243 -12.18 6.86 -0.86
N LEU A 244 -11.98 7.97 -1.58
CA LEU A 244 -12.37 8.11 -2.97
C LEU A 244 -11.19 7.89 -3.91
N ASP A 245 -11.50 7.58 -5.16
CA ASP A 245 -10.56 7.39 -6.25
C ASP A 245 -10.45 8.67 -7.09
N ALA A 246 -9.24 9.23 -7.23
CA ALA A 246 -8.95 10.44 -7.98
C ALA A 246 -8.28 10.11 -9.31
N VAL A 247 -9.03 10.18 -10.41
CA VAL A 247 -8.53 9.94 -11.77
C VAL A 247 -8.02 11.26 -12.36
N PHE A 248 -6.79 11.65 -12.01
CA PHE A 248 -6.22 12.96 -12.42
C PHE A 248 -5.19 12.86 -13.54
N ASN A 249 -4.80 11.65 -13.93
CA ASN A 249 -3.90 11.43 -15.07
C ASN A 249 -4.58 11.74 -16.42
N HIS A 250 -5.87 11.51 -16.55
CA HIS A 250 -6.65 11.64 -17.76
C HIS A 250 -8.10 12.02 -17.44
N ILE A 251 -8.84 12.40 -18.45
CA ILE A 251 -10.27 12.71 -18.36
C ILE A 251 -11.03 11.95 -19.45
N GLY A 252 -12.32 11.75 -19.31
CA GLY A 252 -13.13 11.12 -20.34
C GLY A 252 -13.26 11.97 -21.60
N SER A 253 -13.24 11.34 -22.77
CA SER A 253 -13.39 12.04 -24.06
C SER A 253 -14.73 12.76 -24.23
N GLN A 254 -15.73 12.43 -23.40
CA GLN A 254 -17.02 13.14 -23.39
C GLN A 254 -17.04 14.33 -22.43
N SER A 255 -15.93 14.67 -21.79
CA SER A 255 -15.82 15.86 -20.95
C SER A 255 -16.00 17.14 -21.77
N PRO A 256 -16.62 18.20 -21.20
CA PRO A 256 -16.80 19.47 -21.91
C PRO A 256 -15.50 20.07 -22.44
N GLN A 257 -14.40 19.91 -21.69
CA GLN A 257 -13.08 20.44 -22.06
C GLN A 257 -12.52 19.73 -23.30
N TRP A 258 -12.59 18.40 -23.35
CA TRP A 258 -12.12 17.64 -24.52
C TRP A 258 -13.02 17.86 -25.73
N GLN A 259 -14.34 17.92 -25.53
CA GLN A 259 -15.30 18.18 -26.61
C GLN A 259 -15.08 19.56 -27.24
N ASP A 260 -14.67 20.56 -26.45
CA ASP A 260 -14.28 21.87 -26.97
C ASP A 260 -13.02 21.78 -27.85
N VAL A 261 -12.02 20.98 -27.44
CA VAL A 261 -10.81 20.71 -28.24
C VAL A 261 -11.16 20.03 -29.57
N VAL A 262 -12.01 19.01 -29.54
CA VAL A 262 -12.46 18.28 -30.74
C VAL A 262 -13.17 19.22 -31.71
N LYS A 263 -14.01 20.13 -31.21
CA LYS A 263 -14.83 21.06 -32.01
C LYS A 263 -14.02 22.22 -32.55
N ASN A 264 -13.18 22.85 -31.73
CA ASN A 264 -12.54 24.12 -32.00
C ASN A 264 -11.05 23.99 -32.41
N GLY A 265 -10.46 22.79 -32.25
CA GLY A 265 -9.07 22.51 -32.62
C GLY A 265 -8.08 23.47 -31.96
N GLU A 266 -7.22 24.07 -32.76
CA GLU A 266 -6.20 25.02 -32.30
C GLU A 266 -6.77 26.30 -31.64
N GLU A 267 -8.04 26.62 -31.87
CA GLU A 267 -8.72 27.77 -31.28
C GLU A 267 -9.39 27.44 -29.93
N SER A 268 -9.33 26.19 -29.49
CA SER A 268 -9.90 25.77 -28.20
C SER A 268 -9.20 26.47 -27.04
N ALA A 269 -9.98 26.94 -26.06
CA ALA A 269 -9.46 27.45 -24.80
C ALA A 269 -8.77 26.36 -23.95
N TYR A 270 -9.10 25.09 -24.19
CA TYR A 270 -8.60 23.94 -23.43
C TYR A 270 -7.49 23.17 -24.14
N LYS A 271 -6.96 23.63 -25.30
CA LYS A 271 -5.93 22.89 -26.04
C LYS A 271 -4.68 22.57 -25.19
N ASP A 272 -4.27 23.51 -24.34
CA ASP A 272 -3.09 23.39 -23.50
C ASP A 272 -3.34 22.56 -22.21
N TRP A 273 -4.59 22.14 -22.00
CA TRP A 273 -4.96 21.22 -20.92
C TRP A 273 -4.51 19.78 -21.19
N PHE A 274 -4.18 19.48 -22.46
CA PHE A 274 -3.86 18.15 -22.94
C PHE A 274 -2.50 18.12 -23.63
N HIS A 275 -1.93 16.94 -23.75
CA HIS A 275 -0.70 16.73 -24.51
C HIS A 275 -1.05 16.39 -25.97
N ILE A 276 -1.32 17.41 -26.78
CA ILE A 276 -1.70 17.27 -28.20
C ILE A 276 -0.46 17.41 -29.07
N GLN A 277 -0.25 16.49 -30.01
CA GLN A 277 0.87 16.48 -30.94
C GLN A 277 0.50 17.06 -32.30
N GLN A 278 -0.76 16.88 -32.71
CA GLN A 278 -1.24 17.32 -34.02
C GLN A 278 -2.74 17.62 -34.00
N PHE A 279 -3.17 18.62 -34.76
CA PHE A 279 -4.57 18.91 -35.07
C PHE A 279 -4.89 18.56 -36.53
N PRO A 280 -6.16 18.20 -36.85
CA PRO A 280 -7.23 18.00 -35.87
C PRO A 280 -7.00 16.78 -35.00
N VAL A 281 -7.47 16.79 -33.75
CA VAL A 281 -7.55 15.59 -32.94
C VAL A 281 -8.58 14.67 -33.59
N MET A 282 -8.18 13.41 -33.89
CA MET A 282 -9.04 12.49 -34.62
C MET A 282 -10.19 12.01 -33.75
N THR A 283 -11.37 11.93 -34.37
CA THR A 283 -12.59 11.38 -33.77
C THR A 283 -12.94 9.99 -34.33
N GLU A 284 -12.25 9.57 -35.39
CA GLU A 284 -12.45 8.25 -36.01
C GLU A 284 -11.55 7.19 -35.35
N LYS A 285 -12.08 5.98 -35.24
CA LYS A 285 -11.38 4.85 -34.66
C LYS A 285 -10.14 4.49 -35.48
N LEU A 286 -8.95 4.71 -34.92
CA LEU A 286 -7.69 4.38 -35.58
C LEU A 286 -7.48 2.86 -35.66
N ALA A 287 -6.92 2.40 -36.77
CA ALA A 287 -6.51 1.00 -36.93
C ALA A 287 -5.34 0.65 -35.97
N ASN A 288 -4.52 1.64 -35.66
CA ASN A 288 -3.40 1.50 -34.73
C ASN A 288 -3.53 2.56 -33.62
N LYS A 289 -3.87 2.13 -32.40
CA LYS A 289 -4.03 3.00 -31.23
C LYS A 289 -2.77 3.79 -30.87
N ARG A 290 -1.57 3.35 -31.30
CA ARG A 290 -0.30 4.06 -31.06
C ARG A 290 -0.12 5.30 -31.95
N GLU A 291 -0.99 5.53 -32.91
CA GLU A 291 -0.95 6.66 -33.85
C GLU A 291 -1.89 7.80 -33.43
N LEU A 292 -2.34 7.81 -32.16
CA LEU A 292 -3.12 8.92 -31.62
C LEU A 292 -2.35 10.23 -31.74
N PRO A 293 -2.98 11.33 -32.22
CA PRO A 293 -2.35 12.65 -32.32
C PRO A 293 -2.25 13.40 -30.97
N TYR A 294 -2.52 12.71 -29.87
CA TYR A 294 -2.43 13.19 -28.47
C TYR A 294 -2.04 12.04 -27.55
N HIS A 295 -1.52 12.35 -26.37
CA HIS A 295 -1.28 11.36 -25.34
C HIS A 295 -2.60 10.94 -24.68
N ALA A 296 -2.74 9.66 -24.42
CA ALA A 296 -3.87 9.05 -23.72
C ALA A 296 -3.38 8.01 -22.72
N PHE A 297 -4.18 7.66 -21.72
CA PHE A 297 -3.89 6.53 -20.86
C PHE A 297 -3.94 5.22 -21.67
N GLY A 298 -2.89 4.42 -21.59
CA GLY A 298 -2.82 3.10 -22.21
C GLY A 298 -3.10 3.07 -23.73
N PHE A 299 -2.98 4.20 -24.43
CA PHE A 299 -3.41 4.40 -25.83
C PHE A 299 -4.94 4.28 -26.04
N GLU A 300 -5.74 4.45 -24.98
CA GLU A 300 -7.19 4.46 -25.08
C GLU A 300 -7.68 5.86 -25.52
N ASP A 301 -8.25 5.93 -26.72
CA ASP A 301 -8.67 7.17 -27.40
C ASP A 301 -9.74 7.96 -26.61
N TYR A 302 -10.46 7.29 -25.72
CA TYR A 302 -11.50 7.89 -24.89
C TYR A 302 -10.99 8.40 -23.52
N MET A 303 -9.66 8.33 -23.27
CA MET A 303 -9.00 8.78 -22.04
C MET A 303 -7.83 9.74 -22.31
N PRO A 304 -8.06 10.94 -22.90
CA PRO A 304 -7.01 11.92 -23.20
C PRO A 304 -6.29 12.35 -21.91
N LYS A 305 -4.94 12.36 -21.97
CA LYS A 305 -4.06 12.68 -20.83
C LYS A 305 -4.08 14.16 -20.53
N LEU A 306 -4.31 14.50 -19.25
CA LEU A 306 -4.25 15.87 -18.74
C LEU A 306 -2.80 16.34 -18.58
N ASN A 307 -2.55 17.60 -18.88
CA ASN A 307 -1.28 18.29 -18.67
C ASN A 307 -1.26 18.94 -17.26
N THR A 308 -0.91 18.18 -16.25
CA THR A 308 -0.87 18.62 -14.85
C THR A 308 0.18 19.70 -14.56
N ALA A 309 1.15 19.90 -15.47
CA ALA A 309 2.10 21.01 -15.41
C ALA A 309 1.44 22.35 -15.84
N ASN A 310 0.30 22.33 -16.54
CA ASN A 310 -0.46 23.51 -16.86
C ASN A 310 -1.12 24.10 -15.60
N PRO A 311 -0.93 25.39 -15.26
CA PRO A 311 -1.47 25.99 -14.05
C PRO A 311 -3.01 25.90 -13.94
N GLU A 312 -3.74 26.05 -15.05
CA GLU A 312 -5.21 25.98 -15.04
C GLU A 312 -5.71 24.56 -14.74
N VAL A 313 -5.07 23.54 -15.33
CA VAL A 313 -5.36 22.12 -15.05
C VAL A 313 -5.05 21.81 -13.59
N LYS A 314 -3.89 22.23 -13.10
CA LYS A 314 -3.50 22.06 -11.71
C LYS A 314 -4.51 22.69 -10.76
N ASP A 315 -4.86 23.96 -10.96
CA ASP A 315 -5.81 24.68 -10.12
C ASP A 315 -7.20 24.02 -10.15
N TYR A 316 -7.64 23.54 -11.31
CA TYR A 316 -8.90 22.82 -11.47
C TYR A 316 -8.90 21.52 -10.65
N LEU A 317 -7.87 20.68 -10.80
CA LEU A 317 -7.77 19.38 -10.10
C LEU A 317 -7.58 19.56 -8.59
N LEU A 318 -6.80 20.56 -8.14
CA LEU A 318 -6.68 20.88 -6.72
C LEU A 318 -8.01 21.34 -6.11
N LYS A 319 -8.80 22.09 -6.87
CA LYS A 319 -10.16 22.48 -6.47
C LYS A 319 -11.09 21.27 -6.35
N VAL A 320 -11.01 20.32 -7.28
CA VAL A 320 -11.74 19.03 -7.17
C VAL A 320 -11.34 18.31 -5.89
N ALA A 321 -10.04 18.14 -5.67
CA ALA A 321 -9.53 17.40 -4.51
C ALA A 321 -9.96 17.99 -3.17
N THR A 322 -9.96 19.31 -3.05
CA THR A 322 -10.38 20.00 -1.82
C THR A 322 -11.90 20.06 -1.66
N TYR A 323 -12.66 20.12 -2.75
CA TYR A 323 -14.13 20.15 -2.73
C TYR A 323 -14.73 18.95 -2.01
N TRP A 324 -14.31 17.73 -2.35
CA TRP A 324 -14.84 16.50 -1.74
C TRP A 324 -14.47 16.36 -0.26
N ILE A 325 -13.35 16.97 0.16
CA ILE A 325 -12.96 17.04 1.57
C ILE A 325 -13.85 18.01 2.34
N GLU A 326 -14.06 19.21 1.79
CA GLU A 326 -14.80 20.31 2.46
C GLU A 326 -16.30 20.04 2.52
N GLU A 327 -16.88 19.48 1.45
CA GLU A 327 -18.33 19.27 1.34
C GLU A 327 -18.80 17.95 1.95
N PHE A 328 -17.96 16.91 1.96
CA PHE A 328 -18.38 15.55 2.34
C PHE A 328 -17.51 14.92 3.42
N ASP A 329 -16.45 15.58 3.89
CA ASP A 329 -15.56 15.09 4.94
C ASP A 329 -14.93 13.72 4.66
N ILE A 330 -14.57 13.44 3.40
CA ILE A 330 -13.85 12.20 3.07
C ILE A 330 -12.51 12.12 3.81
N ASP A 331 -12.02 10.89 4.06
CA ASP A 331 -10.84 10.66 4.91
C ASP A 331 -9.57 10.31 4.13
N ALA A 332 -9.72 9.95 2.86
CA ALA A 332 -8.58 9.53 2.05
C ALA A 332 -8.82 9.73 0.55
N TRP A 333 -7.73 9.89 -0.17
CA TRP A 333 -7.66 9.81 -1.62
C TRP A 333 -6.79 8.64 -2.06
N ARG A 334 -7.29 7.79 -2.96
CA ARG A 334 -6.49 6.91 -3.81
C ARG A 334 -6.25 7.64 -5.14
N LEU A 335 -5.01 7.72 -5.56
CA LEU A 335 -4.57 8.48 -6.73
C LEU A 335 -4.28 7.50 -7.86
N ASP A 336 -5.15 7.49 -8.86
CA ASP A 336 -5.09 6.63 -10.04
C ASP A 336 -3.88 6.99 -10.91
N VAL A 337 -3.18 5.97 -11.44
CA VAL A 337 -2.01 6.12 -12.32
C VAL A 337 -1.00 7.16 -11.79
N ALA A 338 -0.76 7.15 -10.48
CA ALA A 338 -0.03 8.21 -9.79
C ALA A 338 1.42 8.40 -10.28
N ASN A 339 2.03 7.35 -10.82
CA ASN A 339 3.40 7.37 -11.36
C ASN A 339 3.54 8.08 -12.71
N GLU A 340 2.45 8.42 -13.38
CA GLU A 340 2.46 9.16 -14.66
C GLU A 340 2.16 10.66 -14.52
N ILE A 341 1.95 11.16 -13.31
CA ILE A 341 1.74 12.57 -13.00
C ILE A 341 3.02 13.14 -12.39
N ASP A 342 3.31 14.42 -12.69
CA ASP A 342 4.53 15.06 -12.24
C ASP A 342 4.60 15.24 -10.71
N HIS A 343 5.82 15.16 -10.17
CA HIS A 343 6.06 15.27 -8.74
C HIS A 343 5.66 16.64 -8.15
N GLN A 344 5.74 17.72 -8.94
CA GLN A 344 5.37 19.04 -8.45
C GLN A 344 3.86 19.14 -8.22
N PHE A 345 3.05 18.55 -9.12
CA PHE A 345 1.61 18.45 -8.91
C PHE A 345 1.28 17.71 -7.60
N TRP A 346 1.94 16.59 -7.32
CA TRP A 346 1.70 15.82 -6.10
C TRP A 346 2.10 16.56 -4.82
N ARG A 347 3.17 17.36 -4.85
CA ARG A 347 3.54 18.24 -3.72
C ARG A 347 2.50 19.32 -3.49
N ASP A 348 2.02 19.95 -4.55
CA ASP A 348 0.97 20.97 -4.48
C ASP A 348 -0.36 20.34 -4.02
N PHE A 349 -0.69 19.14 -4.51
CA PHE A 349 -1.84 18.34 -4.07
C PHE A 349 -1.79 18.06 -2.56
N ARG A 350 -0.69 17.47 -2.07
CA ARG A 350 -0.51 17.19 -0.64
C ARG A 350 -0.70 18.44 0.20
N LYS A 351 -0.08 19.54 -0.19
CA LYS A 351 -0.20 20.82 0.52
C LYS A 351 -1.65 21.31 0.57
N ALA A 352 -2.36 21.24 -0.54
CA ALA A 352 -3.76 21.70 -0.64
C ALA A 352 -4.69 20.86 0.23
N VAL A 353 -4.64 19.53 0.11
CA VAL A 353 -5.56 18.63 0.81
C VAL A 353 -5.29 18.57 2.32
N LEU A 354 -4.02 18.56 2.76
CA LEU A 354 -3.68 18.57 4.18
C LEU A 354 -3.93 19.92 4.86
N ALA A 355 -4.00 21.02 4.11
CA ALA A 355 -4.46 22.31 4.63
C ALA A 355 -5.96 22.28 4.98
N LYS A 356 -6.77 21.42 4.34
CA LYS A 356 -8.19 21.24 4.62
C LYS A 356 -8.43 20.17 5.71
N LYS A 357 -7.76 19.03 5.61
CA LYS A 357 -7.87 17.93 6.58
C LYS A 357 -6.46 17.39 6.90
N PRO A 358 -5.84 17.82 8.01
CA PRO A 358 -4.44 17.49 8.33
C PRO A 358 -4.15 16.00 8.50
N ASP A 359 -5.15 15.20 8.82
CA ASP A 359 -5.08 13.75 9.00
C ASP A 359 -5.63 12.95 7.80
N LEU A 360 -5.82 13.60 6.65
CA LEU A 360 -6.23 12.93 5.41
C LEU A 360 -5.15 11.93 4.97
N TYR A 361 -5.55 10.71 4.59
CA TYR A 361 -4.64 9.72 4.04
C TYR A 361 -4.51 9.87 2.52
N ILE A 362 -3.28 9.89 2.02
CA ILE A 362 -2.95 10.03 0.59
C ILE A 362 -2.27 8.75 0.13
N LEU A 363 -2.95 7.99 -0.72
CA LEU A 363 -2.53 6.70 -1.25
C LEU A 363 -2.29 6.80 -2.76
N GLY A 364 -1.07 6.55 -3.23
CA GLY A 364 -0.77 6.48 -4.67
C GLY A 364 -0.94 5.08 -5.24
N GLU A 365 -1.44 4.96 -6.46
CA GLU A 365 -1.30 3.73 -7.22
C GLU A 365 0.04 3.74 -7.96
N VAL A 366 0.96 2.89 -7.49
CA VAL A 366 2.27 2.66 -8.11
C VAL A 366 2.55 1.17 -8.05
N TRP A 367 2.70 0.52 -9.21
CA TRP A 367 2.84 -0.94 -9.33
C TRP A 367 4.24 -1.49 -9.02
N HIS A 368 5.21 -0.61 -8.87
CA HIS A 368 6.61 -0.94 -8.60
C HIS A 368 7.09 -0.30 -7.30
N THR A 369 8.39 -0.40 -7.01
CA THR A 369 8.99 0.29 -5.85
C THR A 369 8.84 1.80 -5.97
N ALA A 370 8.39 2.46 -4.89
CA ALA A 370 7.86 3.82 -4.93
C ALA A 370 8.63 4.84 -4.07
N GLN A 371 9.94 4.62 -3.82
CA GLN A 371 10.75 5.53 -3.00
C GLN A 371 10.64 7.01 -3.42
N PRO A 372 10.63 7.37 -4.74
CA PRO A 372 10.57 8.78 -5.15
C PRO A 372 9.35 9.54 -4.61
N TRP A 373 8.21 8.87 -4.44
CA TRP A 373 6.95 9.47 -3.98
C TRP A 373 6.76 9.43 -2.46
N LEU A 374 7.63 8.69 -1.73
CA LEU A 374 7.46 8.38 -0.30
C LEU A 374 8.52 9.08 0.59
N ASN A 375 9.00 10.25 0.15
CA ASN A 375 9.96 11.04 0.92
C ASN A 375 9.32 11.87 2.04
N GLY A 376 8.00 12.04 2.04
CA GLY A 376 7.23 12.77 3.05
C GLY A 376 6.54 14.03 2.52
N ASP A 377 6.77 14.37 1.25
CA ASP A 377 6.27 15.57 0.57
C ASP A 377 5.19 15.29 -0.49
N GLU A 378 4.91 14.00 -0.80
CA GLU A 378 3.89 13.59 -1.77
C GLU A 378 2.87 12.63 -1.13
N PHE A 379 3.07 11.31 -1.21
CA PHE A 379 2.14 10.33 -0.67
C PHE A 379 2.49 9.89 0.76
N HIS A 380 1.49 9.39 1.49
CA HIS A 380 1.73 8.69 2.74
C HIS A 380 2.12 7.22 2.49
N ALA A 381 1.55 6.61 1.45
CA ALA A 381 1.81 5.23 1.07
C ALA A 381 1.43 4.99 -0.41
N VAL A 382 1.71 3.79 -0.87
CA VAL A 382 1.21 3.28 -2.16
C VAL A 382 0.54 1.93 -1.99
N MET A 383 -0.24 1.52 -3.01
CA MET A 383 -0.74 0.15 -3.13
C MET A 383 0.45 -0.80 -3.27
N ASN A 384 0.57 -1.75 -2.33
CA ASN A 384 1.80 -2.54 -2.13
C ASN A 384 1.85 -3.76 -3.06
N TYR A 385 1.84 -3.54 -4.36
CA TYR A 385 1.90 -4.60 -5.37
C TYR A 385 3.14 -5.50 -5.27
N PRO A 386 4.36 -5.00 -4.94
CA PRO A 386 5.51 -5.89 -4.74
C PRO A 386 5.28 -6.94 -3.65
N LEU A 387 4.65 -6.58 -2.53
CA LEU A 387 4.27 -7.52 -1.48
C LEU A 387 3.18 -8.50 -1.96
N SER A 388 2.17 -7.97 -2.65
CA SER A 388 1.09 -8.77 -3.26
C SER A 388 1.65 -9.88 -4.15
N ASP A 389 2.56 -9.53 -5.06
CA ASP A 389 3.16 -10.48 -6.00
C ASP A 389 4.00 -11.54 -5.28
N SER A 390 4.81 -11.14 -4.30
CA SER A 390 5.59 -12.10 -3.51
C SER A 390 4.71 -13.11 -2.77
N ILE A 391 3.60 -12.66 -2.18
CA ILE A 391 2.63 -13.54 -1.49
C ILE A 391 1.91 -14.45 -2.48
N LYS A 392 1.42 -13.91 -3.60
CA LYS A 392 0.73 -14.70 -4.65
C LYS A 392 1.65 -15.77 -5.25
N ASP A 393 2.89 -15.42 -5.55
CA ASP A 393 3.86 -16.35 -6.16
C ASP A 393 4.23 -17.49 -5.22
N TYR A 394 4.31 -17.21 -3.91
CA TYR A 394 4.66 -18.23 -2.93
C TYR A 394 3.44 -19.08 -2.52
N PHE A 395 2.37 -18.45 -2.04
CA PHE A 395 1.23 -19.18 -1.48
C PHE A 395 0.26 -19.71 -2.55
N LEU A 396 -0.04 -18.93 -3.59
CA LEU A 396 -1.12 -19.25 -4.52
C LEU A 396 -0.62 -19.96 -5.78
N ARG A 397 0.44 -19.45 -6.39
CA ARG A 397 1.01 -20.00 -7.64
C ARG A 397 2.03 -21.10 -7.40
N GLY A 398 2.68 -21.12 -6.23
CA GLY A 398 3.71 -22.11 -5.87
C GLY A 398 4.95 -22.08 -6.78
N ILE A 399 5.24 -20.94 -7.40
CA ILE A 399 6.39 -20.78 -8.32
C ILE A 399 7.65 -20.25 -7.63
N LYS A 400 7.54 -19.76 -6.40
CA LYS A 400 8.64 -19.21 -5.61
C LYS A 400 9.07 -20.18 -4.53
N LYS A 401 10.39 -20.36 -4.36
CA LYS A 401 10.96 -21.16 -3.25
C LYS A 401 10.86 -20.41 -1.94
N THR A 402 10.85 -21.13 -0.84
CA THR A 402 10.71 -20.58 0.52
C THR A 402 11.81 -19.59 0.87
N ASP A 403 13.07 -19.90 0.56
CA ASP A 403 14.20 -19.00 0.82
C ASP A 403 14.10 -17.70 0.00
N GLN A 404 13.72 -17.78 -1.27
CA GLN A 404 13.51 -16.63 -2.14
C GLN A 404 12.37 -15.74 -1.61
N PHE A 405 11.26 -16.34 -1.20
CA PHE A 405 10.13 -15.63 -0.61
C PHE A 405 10.56 -14.86 0.66
N ILE A 406 11.24 -15.54 1.59
CA ILE A 406 11.71 -14.92 2.84
C ILE A 406 12.66 -13.75 2.55
N TYR A 407 13.61 -13.94 1.63
CA TYR A 407 14.57 -12.89 1.30
C TYR A 407 13.91 -11.68 0.63
N GLU A 408 12.91 -11.90 -0.22
CA GLU A 408 12.17 -10.80 -0.83
C GLU A 408 11.35 -10.01 0.20
N ILE A 409 10.60 -10.69 1.07
CA ILE A 409 9.83 -10.01 2.12
C ILE A 409 10.76 -9.21 3.04
N ASN A 410 11.88 -9.80 3.42
CA ASN A 410 12.89 -9.12 4.24
C ASN A 410 13.49 -7.90 3.53
N GLY A 411 13.86 -8.01 2.25
CA GLY A 411 14.38 -6.91 1.45
C GLY A 411 13.37 -5.79 1.27
N GLN A 412 12.11 -6.14 0.94
CA GLN A 412 11.02 -5.16 0.78
C GLN A 412 10.75 -4.37 2.06
N SER A 413 10.92 -4.97 3.24
CA SER A 413 10.76 -4.29 4.52
C SER A 413 11.76 -3.13 4.74
N MET A 414 12.84 -3.09 3.93
CA MET A 414 13.89 -2.07 3.99
C MET A 414 13.74 -0.97 2.94
N TYR A 415 12.79 -1.08 2.02
CA TYR A 415 12.62 -0.10 0.92
C TYR A 415 12.19 1.29 1.39
N TYR A 416 11.54 1.38 2.54
CA TYR A 416 10.92 2.62 3.01
C TYR A 416 11.29 2.95 4.45
N LYS A 417 11.03 4.20 4.84
CA LYS A 417 11.04 4.62 6.24
C LYS A 417 10.00 3.81 7.02
N GLN A 418 10.25 3.52 8.29
CA GLN A 418 9.38 2.63 9.06
C GLN A 418 7.93 3.15 9.15
N GLN A 419 7.74 4.46 9.38
CA GLN A 419 6.40 5.06 9.44
C GLN A 419 5.62 4.93 8.14
N ILE A 420 6.29 4.90 6.98
CA ILE A 420 5.67 4.60 5.69
C ILE A 420 5.22 3.13 5.64
N SER A 421 6.12 2.21 6.04
CA SER A 421 5.79 0.78 6.08
C SER A 421 4.61 0.46 7.00
N GLU A 422 4.41 1.26 8.06
CA GLU A 422 3.31 1.12 9.02
C GLU A 422 1.94 1.48 8.43
N VAL A 423 1.89 2.20 7.31
CA VAL A 423 0.65 2.65 6.64
C VAL A 423 0.55 2.21 5.18
N MET A 424 1.46 1.34 4.68
CA MET A 424 1.38 0.79 3.33
C MET A 424 0.06 0.05 3.11
N PHE A 425 -0.53 0.22 1.92
CA PHE A 425 -1.81 -0.37 1.59
C PHE A 425 -1.62 -1.77 0.99
N ASN A 426 -1.86 -2.80 1.80
CA ASN A 426 -1.60 -4.19 1.46
C ASN A 426 -2.84 -4.86 0.90
N LEU A 427 -2.75 -5.41 -0.31
CA LEU A 427 -3.84 -6.08 -1.00
C LEU A 427 -3.33 -7.37 -1.68
N LEU A 428 -4.22 -8.28 -2.04
CA LEU A 428 -3.89 -9.45 -2.87
C LEU A 428 -4.63 -9.47 -4.21
N ASP A 429 -5.82 -8.89 -4.22
CA ASP A 429 -6.63 -8.69 -5.42
C ASP A 429 -7.27 -7.30 -5.44
N SER A 430 -7.72 -6.87 -6.60
CA SER A 430 -8.39 -5.60 -6.84
C SER A 430 -9.28 -5.69 -8.08
N HIS A 431 -9.88 -4.58 -8.46
CA HIS A 431 -10.64 -4.46 -9.72
C HIS A 431 -9.76 -4.51 -10.99
N ASP A 432 -8.42 -4.43 -10.85
CA ASP A 432 -7.43 -4.46 -11.95
C ASP A 432 -6.67 -5.78 -12.05
N THR A 433 -6.87 -6.70 -11.11
CA THR A 433 -6.16 -7.97 -11.06
C THR A 433 -7.13 -9.13 -10.95
N GLU A 434 -6.66 -10.35 -11.27
CA GLU A 434 -7.43 -11.57 -11.03
C GLU A 434 -7.74 -11.72 -9.53
N ARG A 435 -8.88 -12.29 -9.22
CA ARG A 435 -9.23 -12.65 -7.84
C ARG A 435 -8.33 -13.75 -7.32
N ILE A 436 -7.98 -13.67 -6.05
CA ILE A 436 -7.04 -14.60 -5.42
C ILE A 436 -7.52 -16.06 -5.47
N LEU A 437 -8.83 -16.31 -5.45
CA LEU A 437 -9.34 -17.67 -5.56
C LEU A 437 -9.07 -18.27 -6.96
N TRP A 438 -9.25 -17.47 -8.02
CA TRP A 438 -8.89 -17.86 -9.37
C TRP A 438 -7.38 -18.12 -9.48
N THR A 439 -6.54 -17.23 -8.94
CA THR A 439 -5.08 -17.38 -8.92
C THR A 439 -4.65 -18.65 -8.17
N ALA A 440 -5.40 -19.05 -7.14
CA ALA A 440 -5.18 -20.28 -6.36
C ALA A 440 -5.75 -21.55 -7.03
N ASN A 441 -6.23 -21.49 -8.27
CA ASN A 441 -6.94 -22.60 -8.95
C ASN A 441 -8.09 -23.16 -8.09
N GLU A 442 -8.93 -22.28 -7.53
CA GLU A 442 -10.10 -22.57 -6.69
C GLU A 442 -9.75 -23.25 -5.33
N ASP A 443 -8.48 -23.23 -4.91
CA ASP A 443 -8.07 -23.80 -3.62
C ASP A 443 -8.22 -22.79 -2.49
N VAL A 444 -9.31 -22.89 -1.74
CA VAL A 444 -9.64 -22.01 -0.61
C VAL A 444 -8.61 -22.09 0.53
N GLN A 445 -7.89 -23.22 0.70
CA GLN A 445 -6.88 -23.33 1.77
C GLN A 445 -5.66 -22.46 1.47
N LEU A 446 -5.21 -22.42 0.23
CA LEU A 446 -4.14 -21.51 -0.20
C LEU A 446 -4.55 -20.05 -0.01
N VAL A 447 -5.79 -19.70 -0.38
CA VAL A 447 -6.34 -18.35 -0.17
C VAL A 447 -6.33 -17.95 1.31
N LYS A 448 -6.78 -18.84 2.20
CA LYS A 448 -6.75 -18.59 3.66
C LYS A 448 -5.33 -18.36 4.17
N SER A 449 -4.35 -19.15 3.71
CA SER A 449 -2.95 -19.01 4.12
C SER A 449 -2.35 -17.68 3.62
N ALA A 450 -2.62 -17.30 2.38
CA ALA A 450 -2.17 -16.03 1.80
C ALA A 450 -2.77 -14.81 2.54
N LEU A 451 -4.08 -14.83 2.82
CA LEU A 451 -4.76 -13.78 3.58
C LEU A 451 -4.26 -13.70 5.02
N ALA A 452 -4.06 -14.84 5.69
CA ALA A 452 -3.51 -14.87 7.04
C ALA A 452 -2.10 -14.25 7.07
N PHE A 453 -1.26 -14.54 6.08
CA PHE A 453 0.06 -13.94 5.98
C PHE A 453 -0.02 -12.43 5.72
N LEU A 454 -0.87 -11.98 4.78
CA LEU A 454 -1.07 -10.56 4.47
C LEU A 454 -1.50 -9.76 5.70
N PHE A 455 -2.47 -10.27 6.46
CA PHE A 455 -3.03 -9.58 7.63
C PHE A 455 -2.04 -9.43 8.79
N LEU A 456 -0.98 -10.22 8.80
CA LEU A 456 0.10 -10.14 9.77
C LEU A 456 1.28 -9.25 9.31
N GLN A 457 1.21 -8.65 8.13
CA GLN A 457 2.24 -7.72 7.66
C GLN A 457 2.02 -6.30 8.18
N LYS A 458 3.14 -5.53 8.31
CA LYS A 458 3.07 -4.09 8.54
C LYS A 458 2.30 -3.41 7.40
N GLY A 459 1.62 -2.33 7.71
CA GLY A 459 0.73 -1.65 6.78
C GLY A 459 -0.74 -1.87 7.13
N THR A 460 -1.64 -1.55 6.23
CA THR A 460 -3.08 -1.64 6.41
C THR A 460 -3.69 -2.58 5.35
N PRO A 461 -4.36 -3.67 5.74
CA PRO A 461 -4.88 -4.64 4.78
C PRO A 461 -6.15 -4.13 4.08
N CYS A 462 -6.29 -4.50 2.81
CA CYS A 462 -7.48 -4.28 2.01
C CYS A 462 -8.06 -5.60 1.52
N ILE A 463 -9.37 -5.73 1.60
CA ILE A 463 -10.17 -6.83 1.05
C ILE A 463 -10.92 -6.28 -0.16
N TYR A 464 -10.79 -6.92 -1.30
CA TYR A 464 -11.62 -6.64 -2.46
C TYR A 464 -12.99 -7.28 -2.27
N TYR A 465 -14.10 -6.59 -2.60
CA TYR A 465 -15.47 -7.07 -2.35
C TYR A 465 -15.67 -8.50 -2.89
N GLY A 466 -16.32 -9.34 -2.12
CA GLY A 466 -16.61 -10.72 -2.47
C GLY A 466 -15.49 -11.73 -2.15
N THR A 467 -14.27 -11.28 -1.86
CA THR A 467 -13.17 -12.18 -1.47
C THR A 467 -13.50 -12.93 -0.17
N GLU A 468 -14.21 -12.31 0.75
CA GLU A 468 -14.71 -12.92 1.99
C GLU A 468 -15.83 -13.96 1.76
N LEU A 469 -16.39 -14.01 0.58
CA LEU A 469 -17.38 -14.99 0.14
C LEU A 469 -16.81 -15.98 -0.90
N ALA A 470 -15.48 -16.03 -1.04
CA ALA A 470 -14.79 -16.87 -2.02
C ALA A 470 -15.32 -16.64 -3.46
N LEU A 471 -15.49 -15.35 -3.84
CA LEU A 471 -15.83 -15.01 -5.21
C LEU A 471 -14.59 -15.20 -6.10
N THR A 472 -14.76 -15.93 -7.21
CA THR A 472 -13.72 -16.15 -8.22
C THR A 472 -13.91 -15.23 -9.42
N GLY A 473 -12.86 -15.06 -10.22
CA GLY A 473 -12.87 -14.28 -11.46
C GLY A 473 -11.46 -14.11 -12.00
N GLY A 474 -11.28 -14.35 -13.29
CA GLY A 474 -10.02 -14.16 -14.00
C GLY A 474 -9.68 -12.69 -14.26
N PRO A 475 -8.83 -12.38 -15.27
CA PRO A 475 -8.49 -11.01 -15.63
C PRO A 475 -9.71 -10.12 -15.90
N ASP A 476 -9.55 -8.79 -15.78
CA ASP A 476 -10.56 -7.81 -16.16
C ASP A 476 -11.18 -8.11 -17.56
N PRO A 477 -12.53 -8.13 -17.70
CA PRO A 477 -13.55 -7.71 -16.72
C PRO A 477 -14.06 -8.83 -15.79
N ASP A 478 -13.57 -10.07 -15.87
CA ASP A 478 -14.10 -11.21 -15.12
C ASP A 478 -13.89 -11.06 -13.58
N CYS A 479 -12.84 -10.37 -13.14
CA CYS A 479 -12.62 -10.04 -11.73
C CYS A 479 -13.71 -9.12 -11.12
N ARG A 480 -14.55 -8.48 -11.98
CA ARG A 480 -15.61 -7.52 -11.60
C ARG A 480 -17.01 -8.14 -11.64
N ARG A 481 -17.14 -9.42 -11.27
CA ARG A 481 -18.45 -10.10 -11.13
C ARG A 481 -19.27 -9.46 -10.01
N CYS A 482 -20.60 -9.59 -10.08
CA CYS A 482 -21.50 -9.11 -9.04
C CYS A 482 -21.20 -9.76 -7.69
N MET A 483 -21.42 -8.99 -6.61
CA MET A 483 -21.32 -9.49 -5.23
C MET A 483 -22.31 -10.65 -5.02
N PRO A 484 -21.87 -11.82 -4.52
CA PRO A 484 -22.72 -13.01 -4.34
C PRO A 484 -23.49 -12.94 -3.01
N TRP A 485 -24.45 -12.01 -2.90
CA TRP A 485 -25.22 -11.79 -1.67
C TRP A 485 -25.95 -13.04 -1.16
N GLU A 486 -26.35 -13.95 -2.05
CA GLU A 486 -26.97 -15.23 -1.72
C GLU A 486 -26.05 -16.13 -0.86
N ARG A 487 -24.73 -15.99 -1.00
CA ARG A 487 -23.76 -16.80 -0.23
C ARG A 487 -23.64 -16.35 1.22
N VAL A 488 -24.02 -15.13 1.56
CA VAL A 488 -23.96 -14.61 2.94
C VAL A 488 -24.83 -15.47 3.88
N LEU A 489 -25.91 -16.03 3.37
CA LEU A 489 -26.86 -16.86 4.15
C LEU A 489 -26.54 -18.37 4.07
N SER A 490 -25.74 -18.82 3.10
CA SER A 490 -25.56 -20.24 2.82
C SER A 490 -24.16 -20.79 3.09
N ASP A 491 -23.12 -19.98 2.93
CA ASP A 491 -21.72 -20.41 3.14
C ASP A 491 -21.02 -19.51 4.16
N HIS A 492 -20.84 -20.04 5.36
CA HIS A 492 -20.20 -19.31 6.45
C HIS A 492 -18.70 -19.62 6.62
N GLY A 493 -18.13 -20.54 5.83
CA GLY A 493 -16.76 -21.02 6.02
C GLY A 493 -15.72 -19.93 5.83
N MET A 494 -15.74 -19.24 4.67
CA MET A 494 -14.78 -18.17 4.36
C MET A 494 -15.13 -16.88 5.10
N LEU A 495 -16.40 -16.51 5.17
CA LEU A 495 -16.88 -15.32 5.89
C LEU A 495 -16.50 -15.35 7.37
N ASN A 496 -16.74 -16.48 8.06
CA ASN A 496 -16.37 -16.65 9.46
C ASN A 496 -14.85 -16.64 9.67
N PHE A 497 -14.10 -17.19 8.72
CA PHE A 497 -12.63 -17.10 8.73
C PHE A 497 -12.19 -15.63 8.65
N MET A 498 -12.72 -14.85 7.71
CA MET A 498 -12.38 -13.44 7.55
C MET A 498 -12.72 -12.60 8.77
N LYS A 499 -13.91 -12.79 9.37
CA LYS A 499 -14.29 -12.12 10.64
C LYS A 499 -13.28 -12.38 11.77
N LYS A 500 -12.83 -13.62 11.92
CA LYS A 500 -11.82 -13.99 12.92
C LYS A 500 -10.45 -13.36 12.61
N LEU A 501 -10.03 -13.39 11.37
CA LEU A 501 -8.76 -12.82 10.92
C LEU A 501 -8.73 -11.30 11.13
N ILE A 502 -9.79 -10.59 10.75
CA ILE A 502 -9.98 -9.15 11.00
C ILE A 502 -9.93 -8.85 12.50
N LYS A 503 -10.60 -9.67 13.31
CA LYS A 503 -10.57 -9.50 14.77
C LYS A 503 -9.15 -9.62 15.32
N ILE A 504 -8.37 -10.61 14.89
CA ILE A 504 -6.97 -10.78 15.29
C ILE A 504 -6.16 -9.55 14.86
N ARG A 505 -6.29 -9.10 13.60
CA ARG A 505 -5.61 -7.91 13.10
C ARG A 505 -5.85 -6.68 13.96
N LYS A 506 -7.11 -6.42 14.33
CA LYS A 506 -7.49 -5.27 15.17
C LYS A 506 -6.93 -5.36 16.58
N HIS A 507 -6.97 -6.53 17.22
CA HIS A 507 -6.42 -6.73 18.57
C HIS A 507 -4.89 -6.65 18.59
N ALA A 508 -4.25 -7.15 17.54
CA ALA A 508 -2.79 -7.20 17.43
C ALA A 508 -2.20 -6.01 16.65
N SER A 509 -2.97 -4.95 16.37
CA SER A 509 -2.54 -3.84 15.51
C SER A 509 -1.24 -3.20 15.96
N VAL A 510 -1.06 -2.96 17.24
CA VAL A 510 0.15 -2.35 17.82
C VAL A 510 1.39 -3.23 17.61
N ILE A 511 1.27 -4.53 17.93
CA ILE A 511 2.40 -5.47 17.76
C ILE A 511 2.72 -5.69 16.27
N ILE A 512 1.73 -5.67 15.38
CA ILE A 512 1.93 -5.80 13.93
C ILE A 512 2.62 -4.54 13.38
N SER A 513 2.20 -3.35 13.79
CA SER A 513 2.74 -2.09 13.29
C SER A 513 4.15 -1.82 13.82
N HIS A 514 4.39 -2.00 15.12
CA HIS A 514 5.61 -1.56 15.80
C HIS A 514 6.53 -2.69 16.23
N GLY A 515 6.06 -3.95 16.18
CA GLY A 515 6.83 -5.11 16.63
C GLY A 515 8.10 -5.36 15.82
N LYS A 516 9.08 -5.93 16.50
CA LYS A 516 10.27 -6.50 15.84
C LYS A 516 9.83 -7.71 15.03
N TYR A 517 9.98 -7.61 13.72
CA TYR A 517 9.57 -8.62 12.75
C TYR A 517 10.66 -9.67 12.52
N SER A 518 10.30 -10.94 12.47
CA SER A 518 11.18 -12.03 12.09
C SER A 518 10.43 -13.03 11.21
N LEU A 519 10.98 -13.34 10.05
CA LEU A 519 10.46 -14.35 9.13
C LEU A 519 11.58 -15.33 8.80
N GLN A 520 11.36 -16.63 9.04
CA GLN A 520 12.38 -17.64 8.85
C GLN A 520 11.77 -19.00 8.46
N GLU A 521 12.52 -19.78 7.71
CA GLU A 521 12.23 -21.19 7.47
C GLU A 521 12.68 -22.00 8.69
N ILE A 522 11.76 -22.76 9.29
CA ILE A 522 12.02 -23.59 10.49
C ILE A 522 12.14 -25.08 10.16
N LYS A 523 11.62 -25.49 9.02
CA LYS A 523 11.76 -26.79 8.36
C LYS A 523 11.54 -26.56 6.87
N ALA A 524 11.97 -27.46 6.00
CA ALA A 524 11.78 -27.33 4.56
C ALA A 524 10.33 -26.98 4.21
N ASP A 525 10.12 -25.84 3.56
CA ASP A 525 8.82 -25.25 3.17
C ASP A 525 7.84 -25.00 4.34
N VAL A 526 8.37 -24.86 5.58
CA VAL A 526 7.60 -24.43 6.75
C VAL A 526 8.16 -23.10 7.26
N VAL A 527 7.33 -22.07 7.18
CA VAL A 527 7.72 -20.69 7.51
C VAL A 527 7.14 -20.27 8.86
N ALA A 528 7.97 -19.72 9.74
CA ALA A 528 7.55 -19.06 10.96
C ALA A 528 7.70 -17.54 10.84
N LEU A 529 6.60 -16.83 11.14
CA LEU A 529 6.54 -15.39 11.34
C LEU A 529 6.45 -15.13 12.84
N GLU A 530 7.27 -14.21 13.34
CA GLU A 530 7.23 -13.78 14.74
C GLU A 530 7.30 -12.25 14.81
N LEU A 531 6.44 -11.67 15.62
CA LEU A 531 6.41 -10.25 15.95
C LEU A 531 6.50 -10.08 17.47
N LYS A 532 7.42 -9.24 17.94
CA LYS A 532 7.65 -8.98 19.37
C LYS A 532 7.55 -7.48 19.68
N TYR A 533 6.71 -7.12 20.63
CA TYR A 533 6.56 -5.74 21.10
C TYR A 533 6.18 -5.73 22.58
N ASP A 534 6.93 -4.99 23.40
CA ASP A 534 6.64 -4.76 24.83
C ASP A 534 6.31 -6.06 25.60
N GLY A 535 7.13 -7.09 25.40
CA GLY A 535 6.98 -8.40 26.06
C GLY A 535 5.87 -9.30 25.47
N GLN A 536 5.07 -8.80 24.55
CA GLN A 536 4.05 -9.58 23.83
C GLN A 536 4.66 -10.24 22.59
N ILE A 537 4.14 -11.40 22.23
CA ILE A 537 4.57 -12.17 21.05
C ILE A 537 3.34 -12.56 20.25
N LEU A 538 3.34 -12.23 18.95
CA LEU A 538 2.43 -12.77 17.95
C LEU A 538 3.24 -13.69 17.04
N LYS A 539 2.84 -14.95 16.94
CA LYS A 539 3.54 -15.97 16.14
C LYS A 539 2.59 -16.63 15.16
N ALA A 540 3.05 -16.91 13.97
CA ALA A 540 2.32 -17.73 13.01
C ALA A 540 3.25 -18.71 12.32
N ILE A 541 2.73 -19.91 12.01
CA ILE A 541 3.45 -20.95 11.28
C ILE A 541 2.62 -21.34 10.07
N PHE A 542 3.26 -21.35 8.90
CA PHE A 542 2.65 -21.68 7.60
C PHE A 542 3.35 -22.92 7.03
N ASN A 543 2.59 -23.97 6.75
CA ASN A 543 3.11 -25.22 6.18
C ASN A 543 2.81 -25.28 4.67
N GLN A 544 3.79 -24.95 3.84
CA GLN A 544 3.72 -25.10 2.38
C GLN A 544 4.40 -26.39 1.88
N SER A 545 4.87 -27.24 2.82
CA SER A 545 5.45 -28.55 2.50
C SER A 545 4.38 -29.57 2.07
N LYS A 546 4.81 -30.74 1.64
CA LYS A 546 3.93 -31.87 1.25
C LYS A 546 3.59 -32.79 2.43
N GLU A 547 4.14 -32.53 3.60
CA GLU A 547 4.02 -33.36 4.81
C GLU A 547 3.39 -32.59 5.94
N ASP A 548 2.81 -33.31 6.90
CA ASP A 548 2.32 -32.73 8.13
C ASP A 548 3.49 -32.16 8.97
N TYR A 549 3.28 -30.99 9.55
CA TYR A 549 4.20 -30.36 10.48
C TYR A 549 3.64 -30.48 11.91
N LEU A 550 4.44 -31.10 12.81
CA LEU A 550 4.08 -31.36 14.19
C LEU A 550 4.75 -30.34 15.11
N LEU A 551 4.00 -29.79 16.05
CA LEU A 551 4.54 -28.91 17.10
C LEU A 551 3.83 -29.18 18.43
N GLU A 552 4.45 -28.73 19.52
CA GLU A 552 3.83 -28.78 20.85
C GLU A 552 2.56 -27.91 20.88
N LYS A 553 1.61 -28.33 21.71
CA LYS A 553 0.33 -27.63 21.83
C LYS A 553 0.52 -26.27 22.52
N GLU A 554 0.13 -25.21 21.85
CA GLU A 554 0.04 -23.85 22.36
C GLU A 554 -1.40 -23.34 22.17
N THR A 555 -1.77 -22.23 22.80
CA THR A 555 -3.09 -21.61 22.62
C THR A 555 -3.23 -21.04 21.23
N VAL A 556 -4.19 -21.57 20.48
CA VAL A 556 -4.44 -21.19 19.07
C VAL A 556 -5.44 -20.04 19.02
N ALA A 557 -5.07 -18.94 18.35
CA ALA A 557 -5.96 -17.82 18.04
C ALA A 557 -6.77 -18.07 16.75
N LEU A 558 -6.11 -18.61 15.71
CA LEU A 558 -6.74 -19.00 14.44
C LEU A 558 -5.91 -20.07 13.76
N ALA A 559 -6.59 -21.04 13.16
CA ALA A 559 -5.95 -22.06 12.34
C ALA A 559 -6.79 -22.43 11.12
N SER A 560 -6.13 -22.94 10.09
CA SER A 560 -6.77 -23.56 8.94
C SER A 560 -5.95 -24.79 8.54
N ASN A 561 -6.62 -25.88 8.19
CA ASN A 561 -6.03 -27.18 7.91
C ASN A 561 -5.06 -27.63 9.00
N CYS A 562 -5.50 -27.55 10.26
CA CYS A 562 -4.77 -27.89 11.45
C CYS A 562 -5.64 -28.76 12.37
N GLN A 563 -5.04 -29.80 12.96
CA GLN A 563 -5.70 -30.68 13.93
C GLN A 563 -5.06 -30.51 15.30
N GLU A 564 -5.89 -30.42 16.34
CA GLU A 564 -5.44 -30.47 17.71
C GLU A 564 -5.49 -31.92 18.22
N LEU A 565 -4.36 -32.42 18.66
CA LEU A 565 -4.24 -33.67 19.39
C LEU A 565 -4.06 -33.38 20.90
N GLU A 566 -3.97 -34.41 21.73
CA GLU A 566 -3.92 -34.26 23.19
C GLU A 566 -2.77 -33.31 23.64
N ASN A 567 -1.57 -33.51 23.11
CA ASN A 567 -0.37 -32.74 23.47
C ASN A 567 0.31 -32.07 22.25
N GLN A 568 -0.26 -32.15 21.07
CA GLN A 568 0.36 -31.66 19.83
C GLN A 568 -0.63 -30.95 18.93
N LEU A 569 -0.09 -30.11 18.07
CA LEU A 569 -0.78 -29.55 16.90
C LEU A 569 -0.18 -30.16 15.65
N VAL A 570 -1.03 -30.50 14.70
CA VAL A 570 -0.65 -31.04 13.38
C VAL A 570 -1.10 -30.05 12.33
N ILE A 571 -0.17 -29.36 11.69
CA ILE A 571 -0.46 -28.45 10.57
C ILE A 571 -0.28 -29.25 9.28
N SER A 572 -1.36 -29.59 8.62
CA SER A 572 -1.31 -30.30 7.34
C SER A 572 -0.84 -29.38 6.19
N PRO A 573 -0.43 -29.93 5.04
CA PRO A 573 -0.02 -29.14 3.87
C PRO A 573 -1.01 -28.01 3.53
N LYS A 574 -0.51 -26.85 3.15
CA LYS A 574 -1.27 -25.61 2.89
C LYS A 574 -1.97 -25.01 4.13
N GLY A 575 -1.75 -25.58 5.31
CA GLY A 575 -2.32 -25.13 6.57
C GLY A 575 -1.47 -24.09 7.27
N PHE A 576 -2.07 -23.45 8.27
CA PHE A 576 -1.36 -22.52 9.15
C PHE A 576 -2.00 -22.49 10.54
N VAL A 577 -1.24 -21.92 11.49
CA VAL A 577 -1.71 -21.60 12.83
C VAL A 577 -1.17 -20.24 13.27
N ILE A 578 -2.01 -19.45 13.95
CA ILE A 578 -1.66 -18.17 14.58
C ILE A 578 -1.82 -18.35 16.09
N PHE A 579 -0.79 -17.95 16.83
CA PHE A 579 -0.74 -17.90 18.30
C PHE A 579 -0.69 -16.43 18.75
N HIS A 580 -1.41 -16.09 19.81
CA HIS A 580 -1.43 -14.72 20.36
C HIS A 580 -1.57 -14.79 21.88
#